data_f8b34542fda5489468c0b677bda42333
#
_entry.id   f8b34542fda5489468c0b677bda42333
#
_cell.length_a   1.000
_cell.length_b   1.000
_cell.length_c   1.000
_cell.angle_alpha   90.00
_cell.angle_beta   90.00
_cell.angle_gamma   90.00
#
_symmetry.space_group_name_H-M   'P 1'
#
loop_
_entity.id
_entity.type
_entity.pdbx_description
1 polymer ?
#
loop_
_entity_poly.entity_id
_entity_poly.type
_entity_poly.pdbx_seq_one_letter_code
_entity_poly.pdbx_strand_id
1 'polypeptide(L)'
;MTERETYTSAEIALLPRKDGGADPPPANSAPIQLSTVSMNDLYENVYMKSPPLIDGLLYTGVYLFVGAPKLGKSFFMAQLAYHISTGKPLWNYPVRQSTVLYLALEDDHRRLQERLYRMFGTECADNLYFAVSSNSLDNGLNEQLTGFIKAHSDTRLIIIDTLQKIRDAGGDNYSYANDYEVIAQLKQANTATLEVSGRDQQDQKLHLVRDMDKLSWQLESTETQLWKAPPDPLLEAVAGFITADNPEWQGTPTELAEKLHTDMKPNALTYRLNINAGRLFNEHGIRYSSSRTHSGRQVHLWIPPQA
;
A
#
# COMPACT_ATOMS: atom_id res chain seq x y z
N MET A 1 31.02 35.52 24.99
CA MET A 1 29.68 34.98 25.31
C MET A 1 28.69 35.77 24.50
N THR A 2 28.25 35.24 23.38
CA THR A 2 27.26 35.89 22.49
C THR A 2 25.89 35.38 22.90
N GLU A 3 25.08 36.28 23.42
CA GLU A 3 23.66 36.02 23.73
C GLU A 3 22.93 35.65 22.44
N ARG A 4 22.30 34.48 22.41
CA ARG A 4 21.37 34.12 21.36
C ARG A 4 20.04 34.80 21.69
N GLU A 5 19.68 35.80 20.90
CA GLU A 5 18.34 36.36 20.91
C GLU A 5 17.36 35.31 20.41
N THR A 6 16.42 34.90 21.25
CA THR A 6 15.30 34.04 20.90
C THR A 6 14.08 34.90 20.60
N TYR A 7 13.68 34.95 19.33
CA TYR A 7 12.47 35.65 18.90
C TYR A 7 11.25 34.74 18.99
N THR A 8 10.10 35.28 19.37
CA THR A 8 8.80 34.58 19.31
C THR A 8 8.30 34.51 17.87
N SER A 9 7.38 33.57 17.57
CA SER A 9 6.81 33.43 16.22
C SER A 9 6.14 34.72 15.71
N ALA A 10 5.67 35.59 16.59
CA ALA A 10 5.07 36.89 16.25
C ALA A 10 6.16 37.94 15.91
N GLU A 11 7.30 37.91 16.60
CA GLU A 11 8.41 38.80 16.33
C GLU A 11 9.14 38.46 15.04
N ILE A 12 9.23 37.19 14.67
CA ILE A 12 9.79 36.75 13.38
C ILE A 12 8.95 37.26 12.21
N ALA A 13 7.62 37.37 12.37
CA ALA A 13 6.72 37.90 11.35
C ALA A 13 6.88 39.43 11.10
N LEU A 14 7.51 40.16 12.06
CA LEU A 14 7.70 41.64 12.00
C LEU A 14 9.08 42.03 11.49
N LEU A 15 9.99 41.09 11.23
CA LEU A 15 11.33 41.43 10.71
C LEU A 15 11.22 41.87 9.24
N PRO A 16 11.84 43.00 8.83
CA PRO A 16 11.82 43.45 7.45
C PRO A 16 12.53 42.44 6.54
N ARG A 17 11.82 41.93 5.53
CA ARG A 17 12.41 41.07 4.50
C ARG A 17 13.43 41.87 3.68
N LYS A 18 14.64 41.37 3.63
CA LYS A 18 15.64 41.85 2.67
C LYS A 18 15.34 41.19 1.33
N ASP A 19 15.02 42.04 0.36
CA ASP A 19 15.07 41.93 -1.09
C ASP A 19 14.01 41.14 -1.85
N GLY A 20 13.42 41.88 -2.81
CA GLY A 20 13.00 41.41 -4.14
C GLY A 20 11.61 40.78 -4.24
N GLY A 21 10.61 41.62 -4.31
CA GLY A 21 9.42 41.53 -5.15
C GLY A 21 8.91 40.18 -5.64
N ALA A 22 8.14 39.46 -4.83
CA ALA A 22 7.04 38.61 -5.30
C ALA A 22 5.86 38.91 -4.37
N ASP A 23 4.72 39.29 -4.95
CA ASP A 23 3.46 39.46 -4.20
C ASP A 23 3.18 38.24 -3.37
N PRO A 24 2.70 38.41 -2.11
CA PRO A 24 2.29 37.22 -1.33
C PRO A 24 1.14 36.51 -2.05
N PRO A 25 1.13 35.16 -2.04
CA PRO A 25 0.00 34.41 -2.57
C PRO A 25 -1.28 34.85 -1.89
N PRO A 26 -2.43 34.83 -2.58
CA PRO A 26 -3.68 35.32 -2.05
C PRO A 26 -4.01 34.62 -0.71
N ALA A 27 -4.22 35.43 0.31
CA ALA A 27 -4.56 35.00 1.66
C ALA A 27 -5.97 34.39 1.70
N ASN A 28 -6.14 33.16 1.22
CA ASN A 28 -7.37 32.39 1.40
C ASN A 28 -7.13 30.86 1.34
N SER A 29 -6.02 30.37 1.88
CA SER A 29 -5.91 28.97 2.26
C SER A 29 -6.16 28.90 3.78
N ALA A 30 -7.31 28.37 4.19
CA ALA A 30 -7.51 27.96 5.57
C ALA A 30 -6.29 27.11 6.01
N PRO A 31 -5.78 27.29 7.23
CA PRO A 31 -4.65 26.51 7.69
C PRO A 31 -4.97 25.02 7.52
N ILE A 32 -4.09 24.29 6.84
CA ILE A 32 -4.20 22.84 6.69
C ILE A 32 -4.07 22.25 8.09
N GLN A 33 -5.20 21.94 8.73
CA GLN A 33 -5.22 21.32 10.05
C GLN A 33 -4.84 19.85 9.91
N LEU A 34 -3.98 19.36 10.81
CA LEU A 34 -3.70 17.94 10.93
C LEU A 34 -4.97 17.23 11.37
N SER A 35 -5.38 16.20 10.62
CA SER A 35 -6.42 15.27 11.05
C SER A 35 -5.81 14.36 12.13
N THR A 36 -6.22 14.55 13.37
CA THR A 36 -5.71 13.80 14.52
C THR A 36 -6.81 12.95 15.12
N VAL A 37 -6.41 11.78 15.63
CA VAL A 37 -7.29 10.83 16.33
C VAL A 37 -6.64 10.49 17.67
N SER A 38 -7.40 10.47 18.76
CA SER A 38 -6.87 10.07 20.06
C SER A 38 -6.64 8.56 20.13
N MET A 39 -5.78 8.13 21.07
CA MET A 39 -5.55 6.69 21.30
C MET A 39 -6.84 5.97 21.73
N ASN A 40 -7.70 6.64 22.48
CA ASN A 40 -9.00 6.08 22.87
C ASN A 40 -9.89 5.86 21.63
N ASP A 41 -9.97 6.85 20.74
CA ASP A 41 -10.74 6.72 19.50
C ASP A 41 -10.19 5.61 18.60
N LEU A 42 -8.85 5.43 18.55
CA LEU A 42 -8.25 4.31 17.82
C LEU A 42 -8.70 2.95 18.38
N TYR A 43 -8.79 2.81 19.69
CA TYR A 43 -9.23 1.54 20.30
C TYR A 43 -10.75 1.36 20.27
N GLU A 44 -11.50 2.44 20.20
CA GLU A 44 -12.97 2.39 20.14
C GLU A 44 -13.52 2.05 18.75
N ASN A 45 -12.72 2.23 17.70
CA ASN A 45 -13.15 1.98 16.33
C ASN A 45 -12.55 0.70 15.74
N VAL A 46 -13.23 0.15 14.73
CA VAL A 46 -12.75 -0.98 13.94
C VAL A 46 -12.11 -0.43 12.66
N TYR A 47 -10.84 -0.72 12.45
CA TYR A 47 -10.12 -0.37 11.24
C TYR A 47 -9.85 -1.65 10.42
N MET A 48 -10.58 -1.79 9.32
CA MET A 48 -10.38 -2.92 8.42
C MET A 48 -9.20 -2.64 7.49
N LYS A 49 -8.36 -3.65 7.27
CA LYS A 49 -7.30 -3.57 6.26
C LYS A 49 -7.93 -3.44 4.88
N SER A 50 -7.37 -2.56 4.06
CA SER A 50 -7.71 -2.53 2.64
C SER A 50 -7.35 -3.87 2.00
N PRO A 51 -8.20 -4.43 1.14
CA PRO A 51 -7.88 -5.68 0.47
C PRO A 51 -6.63 -5.49 -0.41
N PRO A 52 -5.80 -6.56 -0.53
CA PRO A 52 -4.58 -6.50 -1.34
C PRO A 52 -4.90 -6.25 -2.81
N LEU A 53 -3.94 -5.69 -3.52
CA LEU A 53 -4.02 -5.49 -4.97
C LEU A 53 -3.72 -6.79 -5.71
N ILE A 54 -2.74 -7.54 -5.21
CA ILE A 54 -2.47 -8.92 -5.61
C ILE A 54 -2.48 -9.75 -4.34
N ASP A 55 -3.39 -10.69 -4.24
CA ASP A 55 -3.60 -11.45 -3.02
C ASP A 55 -2.34 -12.28 -2.68
N GLY A 56 -1.90 -12.17 -1.43
CA GLY A 56 -0.68 -12.81 -0.97
C GLY A 56 0.64 -12.20 -1.47
N LEU A 57 0.61 -11.14 -2.33
CA LEU A 57 1.83 -10.57 -2.91
C LEU A 57 1.95 -9.05 -2.76
N LEU A 58 0.90 -8.27 -3.09
CA LEU A 58 0.98 -6.81 -3.12
C LEU A 58 -0.16 -6.17 -2.33
N TYR A 59 0.18 -5.59 -1.18
CA TYR A 59 -0.74 -4.90 -0.28
C TYR A 59 -0.68 -3.39 -0.49
N THR A 60 -1.54 -2.65 0.21
CA THR A 60 -1.50 -1.18 0.21
C THR A 60 -0.23 -0.69 0.88
N GLY A 61 0.52 0.20 0.23
CA GLY A 61 1.78 0.73 0.75
C GLY A 61 2.63 1.39 -0.31
N VAL A 62 3.81 1.85 0.10
CA VAL A 62 4.85 2.38 -0.79
C VAL A 62 5.96 1.34 -0.87
N TYR A 63 6.32 0.97 -2.08
CA TYR A 63 7.33 -0.04 -2.37
C TYR A 63 8.47 0.57 -3.17
N LEU A 64 9.69 0.15 -2.86
CA LEU A 64 10.86 0.47 -3.65
C LEU A 64 11.31 -0.80 -4.38
N PHE A 65 11.19 -0.81 -5.71
CA PHE A 65 11.65 -1.92 -6.53
C PHE A 65 13.08 -1.68 -7.01
N VAL A 66 14.02 -2.43 -6.48
CA VAL A 66 15.45 -2.28 -6.76
C VAL A 66 16.02 -3.50 -7.46
N GLY A 67 17.10 -3.29 -8.18
CA GLY A 67 17.80 -4.38 -8.88
C GLY A 67 18.81 -3.85 -9.89
N ALA A 68 19.66 -4.74 -10.40
CA ALA A 68 20.71 -4.41 -11.36
C ALA A 68 20.19 -3.69 -12.60
N PRO A 69 20.96 -2.82 -13.23
CA PRO A 69 20.67 -2.30 -14.55
C PRO A 69 20.49 -3.45 -15.56
N LYS A 70 19.56 -3.25 -16.50
CA LYS A 70 19.26 -4.23 -17.57
C LYS A 70 18.73 -5.59 -17.12
N LEU A 71 18.39 -5.77 -15.84
CA LEU A 71 17.74 -6.97 -15.31
C LEU A 71 16.31 -7.15 -15.85
N GLY A 72 15.70 -6.12 -16.42
CA GLY A 72 14.32 -6.17 -16.92
C GLY A 72 13.29 -5.65 -15.91
N LYS A 73 13.69 -4.76 -15.01
CA LYS A 73 12.78 -4.12 -14.04
C LYS A 73 11.56 -3.48 -14.70
N SER A 74 11.77 -2.65 -15.73
CA SER A 74 10.68 -1.97 -16.46
C SER A 74 9.77 -2.96 -17.20
N PHE A 75 10.28 -4.11 -17.63
CA PHE A 75 9.43 -5.19 -18.17
C PHE A 75 8.55 -5.81 -17.09
N PHE A 76 9.11 -6.07 -15.91
CA PHE A 76 8.31 -6.57 -14.79
C PHE A 76 7.27 -5.54 -14.32
N MET A 77 7.63 -4.26 -14.26
CA MET A 77 6.67 -3.20 -13.93
C MET A 77 5.53 -3.10 -14.96
N ALA A 78 5.83 -3.25 -16.25
CA ALA A 78 4.82 -3.29 -17.30
C ALA A 78 3.93 -4.53 -17.19
N GLN A 79 4.51 -5.71 -16.87
CA GLN A 79 3.77 -6.93 -16.61
C GLN A 79 2.83 -6.77 -15.41
N LEU A 80 3.32 -6.24 -14.30
CA LEU A 80 2.54 -5.96 -13.10
C LEU A 80 1.36 -5.01 -13.40
N ALA A 81 1.66 -3.90 -14.09
CA ALA A 81 0.65 -2.91 -14.50
C ALA A 81 -0.45 -3.53 -15.36
N TYR A 82 -0.07 -4.35 -16.34
CA TYR A 82 -1.01 -5.04 -17.22
C TYR A 82 -1.92 -6.02 -16.46
N HIS A 83 -1.36 -6.86 -15.59
CA HIS A 83 -2.16 -7.79 -14.80
C HIS A 83 -3.14 -7.09 -13.87
N ILE A 84 -2.73 -5.99 -13.23
CA ILE A 84 -3.60 -5.22 -12.34
C ILE A 84 -4.69 -4.49 -13.14
N SER A 85 -4.37 -3.92 -14.30
CA SER A 85 -5.37 -3.24 -15.12
C SER A 85 -6.38 -4.20 -15.76
N THR A 86 -5.97 -5.42 -16.08
CA THR A 86 -6.86 -6.42 -16.70
C THR A 86 -7.57 -7.34 -15.69
N GLY A 87 -7.10 -7.39 -14.43
CA GLY A 87 -7.59 -8.35 -13.44
C GLY A 87 -7.16 -9.79 -13.71
N LYS A 88 -6.30 -10.04 -14.70
CA LYS A 88 -5.75 -11.36 -14.96
C LYS A 88 -4.79 -11.76 -13.83
N PRO A 89 -4.82 -13.00 -13.35
CA PRO A 89 -3.88 -13.47 -12.33
C PRO A 89 -2.42 -13.22 -12.76
N LEU A 90 -1.61 -12.69 -11.85
CA LEU A 90 -0.17 -12.64 -12.03
C LEU A 90 0.41 -13.97 -11.55
N TRP A 91 0.90 -14.79 -12.49
CA TRP A 91 1.28 -16.17 -12.22
C TRP A 91 0.08 -16.95 -11.61
N ASN A 92 0.19 -17.40 -10.36
CA ASN A 92 -0.87 -18.07 -9.61
C ASN A 92 -1.53 -17.18 -8.55
N TYR A 93 -1.18 -15.88 -8.49
CA TYR A 93 -1.75 -14.94 -7.52
C TYR A 93 -2.98 -14.25 -8.09
N PRO A 94 -4.13 -14.29 -7.40
CA PRO A 94 -5.32 -13.53 -7.77
C PRO A 94 -5.05 -12.03 -7.76
N VAL A 95 -5.55 -11.32 -8.76
CA VAL A 95 -5.34 -9.89 -8.94
C VAL A 95 -6.68 -9.16 -8.87
N ARG A 96 -6.70 -8.07 -8.12
CA ARG A 96 -7.84 -7.16 -8.08
C ARG A 96 -7.71 -6.12 -9.18
N GLN A 97 -8.62 -6.14 -10.15
CA GLN A 97 -8.63 -5.17 -11.24
C GLN A 97 -8.80 -3.74 -10.71
N SER A 98 -8.01 -2.82 -11.24
CA SER A 98 -8.07 -1.39 -10.94
C SER A 98 -7.34 -0.57 -11.99
N THR A 99 -7.57 0.75 -11.99
CA THR A 99 -6.81 1.69 -12.82
C THR A 99 -5.36 1.80 -12.34
N VAL A 100 -4.44 1.81 -13.30
CA VAL A 100 -2.99 1.94 -13.09
C VAL A 100 -2.45 3.14 -13.84
N LEU A 101 -1.63 3.96 -13.16
CA LEU A 101 -0.82 4.99 -13.78
C LEU A 101 0.66 4.55 -13.77
N TYR A 102 1.29 4.53 -14.96
CA TYR A 102 2.70 4.22 -15.10
C TYR A 102 3.48 5.41 -15.66
N LEU A 103 4.28 6.04 -14.82
CA LEU A 103 5.24 7.08 -15.23
C LEU A 103 6.49 6.40 -15.74
N ALA A 104 6.60 6.23 -17.07
CA ALA A 104 7.71 5.58 -17.77
C ALA A 104 8.72 6.66 -18.25
N LEU A 105 9.42 7.28 -17.30
CA LEU A 105 10.16 8.52 -17.52
C LEU A 105 11.51 8.34 -18.25
N GLU A 106 11.91 7.12 -18.55
CA GLU A 106 13.09 6.79 -19.36
C GLU A 106 12.70 6.31 -20.77
N ASP A 107 11.41 6.26 -21.08
CA ASP A 107 10.89 5.78 -22.34
C ASP A 107 10.27 6.89 -23.20
N ASP A 108 10.00 6.58 -24.43
CA ASP A 108 9.12 7.31 -25.34
C ASP A 108 7.92 6.43 -25.75
N HIS A 109 6.90 7.05 -26.33
CA HIS A 109 5.68 6.34 -26.71
C HIS A 109 5.93 5.20 -27.72
N ARG A 110 6.88 5.36 -28.65
CA ARG A 110 7.23 4.33 -29.64
C ARG A 110 7.84 3.11 -28.96
N ARG A 111 8.81 3.31 -28.06
CA ARG A 111 9.44 2.22 -27.30
C ARG A 111 8.45 1.49 -26.40
N LEU A 112 7.56 2.24 -25.74
CA LEU A 112 6.47 1.66 -24.96
C LEU A 112 5.56 0.80 -25.81
N GLN A 113 5.13 1.30 -26.98
CA GLN A 113 4.28 0.57 -27.92
C GLN A 113 4.94 -0.74 -28.38
N GLU A 114 6.20 -0.68 -28.83
CA GLU A 114 6.96 -1.85 -29.26
C GLU A 114 7.11 -2.88 -28.12
N ARG A 115 7.42 -2.41 -26.91
CA ARG A 115 7.54 -3.26 -25.70
C ARG A 115 6.23 -3.95 -25.37
N LEU A 116 5.16 -3.18 -25.24
CA LEU A 116 3.84 -3.71 -24.88
C LEU A 116 3.32 -4.68 -25.93
N TYR A 117 3.50 -4.38 -27.22
CA TYR A 117 3.14 -5.29 -28.29
C TYR A 117 3.92 -6.62 -28.22
N ARG A 118 5.21 -6.55 -27.95
CA ARG A 118 6.04 -7.76 -27.78
C ARG A 118 5.63 -8.61 -26.56
N MET A 119 5.22 -7.95 -25.47
CA MET A 119 4.83 -8.63 -24.23
C MET A 119 3.42 -9.22 -24.28
N PHE A 120 2.47 -8.49 -24.86
CA PHE A 120 1.03 -8.78 -24.75
C PHE A 120 0.33 -8.92 -26.10
N GLY A 121 1.04 -8.75 -27.22
CA GLY A 121 0.46 -8.79 -28.55
C GLY A 121 -0.53 -7.65 -28.79
N THR A 122 -1.73 -7.99 -29.24
CA THR A 122 -2.81 -7.03 -29.51
C THR A 122 -3.74 -6.82 -28.31
N GLU A 123 -3.48 -7.47 -27.19
CA GLU A 123 -4.27 -7.28 -25.97
C GLU A 123 -4.00 -5.91 -25.37
N CYS A 124 -5.05 -5.18 -25.03
CA CYS A 124 -4.99 -3.84 -24.45
C CYS A 124 -5.85 -3.74 -23.19
N ALA A 125 -5.67 -2.66 -22.44
CA ALA A 125 -6.44 -2.33 -21.25
C ALA A 125 -6.75 -0.84 -21.23
N ASP A 126 -8.03 -0.47 -21.11
CA ASP A 126 -8.50 0.93 -21.15
C ASP A 126 -8.16 1.69 -19.85
N ASN A 127 -7.88 0.99 -18.76
CA ASN A 127 -7.56 1.54 -17.46
C ASN A 127 -6.05 1.45 -17.10
N LEU A 128 -5.18 1.26 -18.10
CA LEU A 128 -3.73 1.36 -17.97
C LEU A 128 -3.21 2.60 -18.71
N TYR A 129 -2.74 3.57 -17.93
CA TYR A 129 -2.30 4.87 -18.43
C TYR A 129 -0.79 5.00 -18.32
N PHE A 130 -0.17 5.60 -19.34
CA PHE A 130 1.27 5.86 -19.39
C PHE A 130 1.55 7.34 -19.51
N ALA A 131 2.56 7.82 -18.79
CA ALA A 131 3.13 9.14 -18.98
C ALA A 131 4.66 9.00 -19.15
N VAL A 132 5.21 9.63 -20.20
CA VAL A 132 6.65 9.63 -20.51
C VAL A 132 7.37 10.87 -19.97
N SER A 133 6.62 11.78 -19.37
CA SER A 133 7.13 12.98 -18.70
C SER A 133 6.26 13.32 -17.50
N SER A 134 6.87 13.92 -16.50
CA SER A 134 6.20 14.46 -15.32
C SER A 134 6.99 15.63 -14.74
N ASN A 135 6.38 16.36 -13.83
CA ASN A 135 7.10 17.30 -12.99
C ASN A 135 7.94 16.56 -11.94
N SER A 136 8.88 17.27 -11.29
CA SER A 136 9.63 16.74 -10.15
C SER A 136 8.81 16.79 -8.86
N LEU A 137 9.30 16.12 -7.81
CA LEU A 137 8.66 16.09 -6.49
C LEU A 137 8.45 17.49 -5.92
N ASP A 138 9.44 18.37 -6.10
CA ASP A 138 9.42 19.74 -5.56
C ASP A 138 8.71 20.73 -6.49
N ASN A 139 8.31 20.31 -7.68
CA ASN A 139 7.75 21.16 -8.71
C ASN A 139 6.42 20.65 -9.30
N GLY A 140 5.48 20.22 -8.45
CA GLY A 140 4.09 19.98 -8.88
C GLY A 140 3.75 18.56 -9.30
N LEU A 141 4.62 17.56 -9.07
CA LEU A 141 4.26 16.15 -9.30
C LEU A 141 3.06 15.73 -8.46
N ASN A 142 2.99 16.19 -7.21
CA ASN A 142 1.90 15.83 -6.30
C ASN A 142 0.53 16.32 -6.81
N GLU A 143 0.50 17.52 -7.38
CA GLU A 143 -0.69 18.09 -8.01
C GLU A 143 -1.10 17.31 -9.26
N GLN A 144 -0.13 16.88 -10.09
CA GLN A 144 -0.38 16.03 -11.25
C GLN A 144 -0.98 14.68 -10.85
N LEU A 145 -0.39 14.00 -9.85
CA LEU A 145 -0.89 12.73 -9.35
C LEU A 145 -2.28 12.87 -8.70
N THR A 146 -2.48 13.93 -7.93
CA THR A 146 -3.78 14.22 -7.31
C THR A 146 -4.85 14.48 -8.37
N GLY A 147 -4.51 15.23 -9.42
CA GLY A 147 -5.40 15.49 -10.56
C GLY A 147 -5.79 14.20 -11.27
N PHE A 148 -4.82 13.32 -11.53
CA PHE A 148 -5.08 12.02 -12.14
C PHE A 148 -5.99 11.14 -11.28
N ILE A 149 -5.72 11.02 -9.96
CA ILE A 149 -6.54 10.22 -9.02
C ILE A 149 -7.97 10.76 -8.93
N LYS A 150 -8.15 12.08 -8.97
CA LYS A 150 -9.50 12.68 -9.01
C LYS A 150 -10.27 12.34 -10.28
N ALA A 151 -9.59 12.28 -11.42
CA ALA A 151 -10.19 11.88 -12.70
C ALA A 151 -10.45 10.37 -12.79
N HIS A 152 -9.65 9.56 -12.11
CA HIS A 152 -9.69 8.10 -12.10
C HIS A 152 -9.74 7.59 -10.65
N SER A 153 -10.90 7.66 -10.01
CA SER A 153 -11.08 7.36 -8.57
C SER A 153 -10.84 5.91 -8.18
N ASP A 154 -10.84 5.01 -9.15
CA ASP A 154 -10.51 3.58 -8.99
C ASP A 154 -9.01 3.28 -9.11
N THR A 155 -8.15 4.31 -9.27
CA THR A 155 -6.69 4.15 -9.28
C THR A 155 -6.21 3.53 -7.97
N ARG A 156 -5.46 2.42 -8.08
CA ARG A 156 -4.90 1.71 -6.93
C ARG A 156 -3.40 1.49 -7.00
N LEU A 157 -2.81 1.69 -8.20
CA LEU A 157 -1.37 1.58 -8.39
C LEU A 157 -0.83 2.77 -9.19
N ILE A 158 0.25 3.35 -8.69
CA ILE A 158 1.06 4.32 -9.42
C ILE A 158 2.49 3.75 -9.46
N ILE A 159 3.04 3.59 -10.65
CA ILE A 159 4.41 3.13 -10.88
C ILE A 159 5.23 4.32 -11.35
N ILE A 160 6.39 4.54 -10.76
CA ILE A 160 7.35 5.59 -11.15
C ILE A 160 8.66 4.91 -11.56
N ASP A 161 8.95 4.93 -12.84
CA ASP A 161 10.12 4.30 -13.45
C ASP A 161 10.90 5.36 -14.29
N THR A 162 11.94 6.01 -13.73
CA THR A 162 12.59 5.72 -12.45
C THR A 162 12.43 6.86 -11.45
N LEU A 163 12.62 6.55 -10.16
CA LEU A 163 12.60 7.53 -9.06
C LEU A 163 13.61 8.68 -9.31
N GLN A 164 14.74 8.40 -9.95
CA GLN A 164 15.78 9.38 -10.24
C GLN A 164 15.27 10.56 -11.10
N LYS A 165 14.32 10.30 -11.99
CA LYS A 165 13.78 11.31 -12.93
C LYS A 165 12.84 12.32 -12.28
N ILE A 166 12.30 12.02 -11.10
CA ILE A 166 11.41 12.92 -10.36
C ILE A 166 12.11 13.64 -9.21
N ARG A 167 13.41 13.34 -8.95
CA ARG A 167 14.24 14.09 -7.99
C ARG A 167 14.84 15.29 -8.68
N ASP A 168 14.85 16.42 -8.00
CA ASP A 168 15.57 17.60 -8.50
C ASP A 168 17.08 17.36 -8.51
N ALA A 169 17.74 17.89 -9.54
CA ALA A 169 19.17 17.73 -9.79
C ALA A 169 20.10 18.47 -8.79
N GLY A 170 19.56 18.99 -7.67
CA GLY A 170 20.26 19.88 -6.75
C GLY A 170 20.85 19.24 -5.48
N GLY A 171 20.77 17.96 -5.29
CA GLY A 171 21.29 17.28 -4.09
C GLY A 171 22.44 16.34 -4.41
N ASP A 172 23.56 16.57 -3.73
CA ASP A 172 24.85 15.89 -3.73
C ASP A 172 24.90 14.46 -4.29
N ASN A 173 25.93 14.23 -5.10
CA ASN A 173 26.43 12.94 -5.61
C ASN A 173 26.39 11.81 -4.57
N TYR A 174 25.25 11.14 -4.42
CA TYR A 174 25.28 9.75 -3.97
C TYR A 174 25.73 8.91 -5.16
N SER A 175 27.02 8.69 -5.19
CA SER A 175 27.68 7.81 -6.17
C SER A 175 27.16 6.38 -5.98
N TYR A 176 26.22 5.98 -6.82
CA TYR A 176 25.82 4.57 -7.00
C TYR A 176 26.95 3.71 -7.63
N ALA A 177 28.17 4.24 -7.73
CA ALA A 177 29.28 3.53 -8.38
C ALA A 177 29.66 2.24 -7.65
N ASN A 178 29.51 2.17 -6.32
CA ASN A 178 29.90 0.98 -5.54
C ASN A 178 28.85 -0.14 -5.57
N ASP A 179 27.59 0.15 -5.88
CA ASP A 179 26.55 -0.89 -5.98
C ASP A 179 26.60 -1.66 -7.30
N TYR A 180 27.34 -1.15 -8.28
CA TYR A 180 27.43 -1.75 -9.63
C TYR A 180 28.35 -2.98 -9.72
N GLU A 181 29.36 -3.12 -8.88
CA GLU A 181 30.34 -4.22 -9.00
C GLU A 181 29.81 -5.58 -8.51
N VAL A 182 29.05 -5.60 -7.43
CA VAL A 182 28.46 -6.85 -6.90
C VAL A 182 27.36 -7.39 -7.81
N ILE A 183 26.71 -6.52 -8.57
CA ILE A 183 25.55 -6.83 -9.42
C ILE A 183 25.97 -7.29 -10.83
N ALA A 184 27.21 -7.01 -11.24
CA ALA A 184 27.72 -7.44 -12.55
C ALA A 184 27.87 -8.98 -12.66
N GLN A 185 28.01 -9.70 -11.55
CA GLN A 185 28.11 -11.16 -11.52
C GLN A 185 26.76 -11.88 -11.70
N LEU A 186 25.63 -11.22 -11.48
CA LEU A 186 24.28 -11.77 -11.70
C LEU A 186 23.79 -11.65 -13.15
N LYS A 187 24.56 -11.06 -14.05
CA LYS A 187 24.17 -10.76 -15.44
C LYS A 187 24.08 -11.98 -16.37
N GLN A 188 24.46 -13.17 -15.95
CA GLN A 188 24.52 -14.34 -16.85
C GLN A 188 23.32 -15.30 -16.73
N ALA A 189 22.45 -15.14 -15.75
CA ALA A 189 21.29 -16.01 -15.61
C ALA A 189 20.01 -15.26 -16.01
N ASN A 190 19.21 -15.85 -16.89
CA ASN A 190 17.83 -15.42 -17.16
C ASN A 190 16.91 -15.65 -15.94
N THR A 191 17.48 -15.60 -14.74
CA THR A 191 16.80 -15.84 -13.47
C THR A 191 16.97 -14.64 -12.57
N ALA A 192 15.99 -14.41 -11.71
CA ALA A 192 16.04 -13.40 -10.67
C ALA A 192 15.32 -13.89 -9.42
N THR A 193 15.73 -13.41 -8.27
CA THR A 193 14.98 -13.57 -7.02
C THR A 193 14.31 -12.25 -6.70
N LEU A 194 12.97 -12.29 -6.56
CA LEU A 194 12.17 -11.17 -6.07
C LEU A 194 11.93 -11.38 -4.58
N GLU A 195 12.55 -10.55 -3.75
CA GLU A 195 12.27 -10.50 -2.32
C GLU A 195 11.17 -9.47 -2.07
N VAL A 196 10.10 -9.91 -1.43
CA VAL A 196 8.95 -9.08 -1.09
C VAL A 196 8.84 -9.03 0.41
N SER A 197 8.97 -7.84 0.99
CA SER A 197 8.78 -7.61 2.42
C SER A 197 7.94 -6.37 2.66
N GLY A 198 7.20 -6.34 3.77
CA GLY A 198 6.34 -5.21 4.11
C GLY A 198 5.73 -5.36 5.49
N ARG A 199 5.21 -4.27 6.05
CA ARG A 199 4.63 -4.24 7.41
C ARG A 199 3.45 -5.20 7.57
N ASP A 200 2.66 -5.36 6.51
CA ASP A 200 1.37 -6.05 6.55
C ASP A 200 1.36 -7.37 5.78
N GLN A 201 2.51 -7.84 5.33
CA GLN A 201 2.68 -9.07 4.58
C GLN A 201 3.88 -9.88 5.10
N GLN A 202 3.85 -11.17 4.80
CA GLN A 202 4.97 -12.05 5.12
C GLN A 202 6.10 -11.86 4.11
N ASP A 203 7.33 -11.99 4.58
CA ASP A 203 8.49 -11.98 3.70
C ASP A 203 8.45 -13.21 2.78
N GLN A 204 8.64 -12.97 1.50
CA GLN A 204 8.61 -13.99 0.46
C GLN A 204 9.81 -13.83 -0.45
N LYS A 205 10.31 -14.97 -0.94
CA LYS A 205 11.29 -15.02 -2.02
C LYS A 205 10.68 -15.78 -3.20
N LEU A 206 10.55 -15.10 -4.31
CA LEU A 206 10.03 -15.67 -5.54
C LEU A 206 11.21 -15.85 -6.51
N HIS A 207 11.44 -17.06 -6.95
CA HIS A 207 12.43 -17.37 -7.98
C HIS A 207 11.77 -17.23 -9.34
N LEU A 208 12.32 -16.34 -10.16
CA LEU A 208 11.76 -15.95 -11.43
C LEU A 208 12.72 -16.34 -12.57
N VAL A 209 12.14 -16.81 -13.67
CA VAL A 209 12.83 -17.06 -14.94
C VAL A 209 12.29 -16.12 -16.00
N ARG A 210 13.17 -15.53 -16.80
CA ARG A 210 12.78 -14.60 -17.86
C ARG A 210 12.48 -15.34 -19.15
N ASP A 211 11.28 -15.16 -19.66
CA ASP A 211 10.92 -15.52 -21.04
C ASP A 211 11.53 -14.48 -21.98
N MET A 212 12.50 -14.91 -22.79
CA MET A 212 13.26 -14.03 -23.67
C MET A 212 12.47 -13.63 -24.93
N ASP A 213 11.45 -14.40 -25.32
CA ASP A 213 10.63 -14.10 -26.48
C ASP A 213 9.56 -13.06 -26.14
N LYS A 214 8.87 -13.26 -25.02
CA LYS A 214 7.82 -12.35 -24.52
C LYS A 214 8.37 -11.25 -23.60
N LEU A 215 9.62 -11.32 -23.19
CA LEU A 215 10.28 -10.41 -22.25
C LEU A 215 9.53 -10.30 -20.91
N SER A 216 8.78 -11.33 -20.53
CA SER A 216 8.03 -11.42 -19.28
C SER A 216 8.75 -12.31 -18.27
N TRP A 217 8.39 -12.18 -17.00
CA TRP A 217 8.91 -13.00 -15.93
C TRP A 217 7.91 -14.11 -15.59
N GLN A 218 8.41 -15.33 -15.48
CA GLN A 218 7.66 -16.51 -15.07
C GLN A 218 8.09 -16.92 -13.66
N LEU A 219 7.12 -17.32 -12.83
CA LEU A 219 7.40 -17.83 -11.50
C LEU A 219 7.85 -19.30 -11.61
N GLU A 220 9.07 -19.60 -11.13
CA GLU A 220 9.59 -20.95 -11.06
C GLU A 220 9.27 -21.62 -9.72
N SER A 221 9.57 -20.92 -8.63
CA SER A 221 9.27 -21.39 -7.27
C SER A 221 9.09 -20.24 -6.28
N THR A 222 8.48 -20.55 -5.14
CA THR A 222 8.27 -19.58 -4.05
C THR A 222 8.78 -20.16 -2.75
N GLU A 223 9.61 -19.40 -2.04
CA GLU A 223 9.97 -19.64 -0.65
C GLU A 223 9.19 -18.65 0.22
N THR A 224 8.26 -19.15 1.01
CA THR A 224 7.53 -18.34 1.98
C THR A 224 7.94 -18.75 3.37
N GLN A 225 8.46 -17.82 4.16
CA GLN A 225 8.59 -18.05 5.59
C GLN A 225 7.19 -17.97 6.19
N LEU A 226 6.59 -19.14 6.43
CA LEU A 226 5.27 -19.28 7.04
C LEU A 226 5.33 -18.87 8.51
N TRP A 227 5.40 -17.56 8.78
CA TRP A 227 5.09 -17.07 10.10
C TRP A 227 3.56 -16.94 10.22
N LYS A 228 2.90 -18.00 10.67
CA LYS A 228 1.52 -17.89 11.15
C LYS A 228 1.54 -17.25 12.52
N ALA A 229 0.84 -16.14 12.66
CA ALA A 229 0.59 -15.61 14.00
C ALA A 229 0.02 -16.75 14.88
N PRO A 230 0.52 -16.91 16.10
CA PRO A 230 0.00 -17.96 16.99
C PRO A 230 -1.51 -17.80 17.15
N PRO A 231 -2.24 -18.92 17.33
CA PRO A 231 -3.69 -18.87 17.56
C PRO A 231 -4.00 -17.91 18.71
N ASP A 232 -4.97 -17.03 18.51
CA ASP A 232 -5.42 -16.12 19.56
C ASP A 232 -6.55 -16.77 20.33
N PRO A 233 -6.39 -17.08 21.63
CA PRO A 233 -7.41 -17.78 22.43
C PRO A 233 -8.77 -17.06 22.42
N LEU A 234 -8.80 -15.73 22.32
CA LEU A 234 -10.04 -14.99 22.23
C LEU A 234 -10.74 -15.22 20.89
N LEU A 235 -10.00 -15.18 19.78
CA LEU A 235 -10.58 -15.41 18.45
C LEU A 235 -11.07 -16.84 18.31
N GLU A 236 -10.34 -17.82 18.86
CA GLU A 236 -10.77 -19.22 18.93
C GLU A 236 -12.06 -19.38 19.76
N ALA A 237 -12.17 -18.69 20.91
CA ALA A 237 -13.39 -18.72 21.72
C ALA A 237 -14.58 -18.11 20.97
N VAL A 238 -14.38 -17.01 20.24
CA VAL A 238 -15.42 -16.41 19.39
C VAL A 238 -15.82 -17.37 18.26
N ALA A 239 -14.85 -18.02 17.62
CA ALA A 239 -15.09 -18.98 16.55
C ALA A 239 -15.87 -20.23 17.05
N GLY A 240 -15.59 -20.66 18.28
CA GLY A 240 -16.36 -21.73 18.92
C GLY A 240 -17.77 -21.31 19.33
N PHE A 241 -18.02 -20.03 19.53
CA PHE A 241 -19.33 -19.49 19.92
C PHE A 241 -20.21 -19.16 18.71
N ILE A 242 -19.63 -18.60 17.64
CA ILE A 242 -20.32 -18.28 16.38
C ILE A 242 -20.06 -19.42 15.38
N THR A 243 -21.08 -20.21 15.12
CA THR A 243 -21.00 -21.41 14.30
C THR A 243 -22.11 -21.41 13.25
N ALA A 244 -22.12 -22.39 12.34
CA ALA A 244 -23.21 -22.55 11.37
C ALA A 244 -24.58 -22.73 12.03
N ASP A 245 -24.63 -23.33 13.22
CA ASP A 245 -25.87 -23.51 13.99
C ASP A 245 -26.27 -22.25 14.78
N ASN A 246 -25.32 -21.36 15.04
CA ASN A 246 -25.51 -20.07 15.71
C ASN A 246 -24.75 -18.97 14.94
N PRO A 247 -25.21 -18.59 13.75
CA PRO A 247 -24.42 -17.79 12.81
C PRO A 247 -24.38 -16.30 13.16
N GLU A 248 -25.16 -15.86 14.13
CA GLU A 248 -25.29 -14.42 14.47
C GLU A 248 -25.52 -14.24 15.96
N TRP A 249 -24.86 -13.26 16.54
CA TRP A 249 -25.08 -12.85 17.93
C TRP A 249 -24.92 -11.34 18.09
N GLN A 250 -25.82 -10.74 18.87
CA GLN A 250 -25.77 -9.33 19.22
C GLN A 250 -26.04 -9.15 20.71
N GLY A 251 -25.29 -8.29 21.36
CA GLY A 251 -25.45 -7.97 22.79
C GLY A 251 -24.42 -7.00 23.31
N THR A 252 -24.36 -6.86 24.63
CA THR A 252 -23.38 -6.00 25.30
C THR A 252 -22.04 -6.71 25.44
N PRO A 253 -20.92 -5.95 25.58
CA PRO A 253 -19.59 -6.57 25.86
C PRO A 253 -19.55 -7.40 27.15
N THR A 254 -20.40 -7.06 28.15
CA THR A 254 -20.51 -7.85 29.39
C THR A 254 -21.14 -9.21 29.13
N GLU A 255 -22.24 -9.26 28.40
CA GLU A 255 -22.90 -10.51 28.02
C GLU A 255 -21.99 -11.37 27.13
N LEU A 256 -21.20 -10.72 26.23
CA LEU A 256 -20.21 -11.45 25.43
C LEU A 256 -19.13 -12.08 26.28
N ALA A 257 -18.59 -11.35 27.28
CA ALA A 257 -17.58 -11.90 28.18
C ALA A 257 -18.10 -13.12 28.95
N GLU A 258 -19.34 -13.08 29.41
CA GLU A 258 -20.00 -14.22 30.07
C GLU A 258 -20.15 -15.40 29.09
N LYS A 259 -20.62 -15.17 27.88
CA LYS A 259 -20.80 -16.24 26.85
C LYS A 259 -19.49 -16.90 26.44
N LEU A 260 -18.41 -16.11 26.37
CA LEU A 260 -17.07 -16.62 26.05
C LEU A 260 -16.34 -17.19 27.28
N HIS A 261 -16.95 -17.16 28.48
CA HIS A 261 -16.35 -17.61 29.74
C HIS A 261 -14.96 -16.99 29.97
N THR A 262 -14.82 -15.69 29.70
CA THR A 262 -13.54 -14.98 29.87
C THR A 262 -13.55 -14.02 31.04
N ASP A 263 -12.44 -13.95 31.78
CA ASP A 263 -12.24 -12.98 32.89
C ASP A 263 -11.88 -11.56 32.39
N MET A 264 -11.88 -11.35 31.08
CA MET A 264 -11.54 -10.05 30.47
C MET A 264 -12.60 -9.00 30.82
N LYS A 265 -12.13 -7.81 31.21
CA LYS A 265 -13.03 -6.65 31.39
C LYS A 265 -13.72 -6.32 30.06
N PRO A 266 -15.02 -5.98 30.05
CA PRO A 266 -15.80 -5.71 28.83
C PRO A 266 -15.15 -4.72 27.87
N ASN A 267 -14.52 -3.65 28.37
CA ASN A 267 -13.81 -2.69 27.54
C ASN A 267 -12.56 -3.29 26.89
N ALA A 268 -11.76 -4.07 27.63
CA ALA A 268 -10.58 -4.74 27.11
C ALA A 268 -10.95 -5.78 26.04
N LEU A 269 -12.02 -6.53 26.26
CA LEU A 269 -12.59 -7.46 25.29
C LEU A 269 -12.96 -6.75 23.98
N THR A 270 -13.70 -5.64 24.06
CA THR A 270 -14.09 -4.85 22.89
C THR A 270 -12.88 -4.30 22.16
N TYR A 271 -11.91 -3.72 22.86
CA TYR A 271 -10.69 -3.18 22.24
C TYR A 271 -9.90 -4.26 21.49
N ARG A 272 -9.77 -5.43 22.10
CA ARG A 272 -9.07 -6.55 21.49
C ARG A 272 -9.80 -7.08 20.25
N LEU A 273 -11.12 -7.15 20.27
CA LEU A 273 -11.92 -7.51 19.10
C LEU A 273 -11.87 -6.44 18.01
N ASN A 274 -11.91 -5.14 18.35
CA ASN A 274 -11.77 -4.05 17.40
C ASN A 274 -10.44 -4.16 16.63
N ILE A 275 -9.33 -4.38 17.34
CA ILE A 275 -7.99 -4.52 16.74
C ILE A 275 -7.90 -5.77 15.84
N ASN A 276 -8.53 -6.87 16.26
CA ASN A 276 -8.43 -8.16 15.58
C ASN A 276 -9.63 -8.48 14.66
N ALA A 277 -10.51 -7.52 14.38
CA ALA A 277 -11.70 -7.73 13.55
C ALA A 277 -11.35 -8.28 12.14
N GLY A 278 -10.29 -7.76 11.53
CA GLY A 278 -9.79 -8.25 10.25
C GLY A 278 -9.24 -9.67 10.33
N ARG A 279 -8.52 -9.99 11.40
CA ARG A 279 -7.98 -11.32 11.65
C ARG A 279 -9.09 -12.35 11.90
N LEU A 280 -10.11 -11.98 12.69
CA LEU A 280 -11.28 -12.79 12.95
C LEU A 280 -12.02 -13.15 11.66
N PHE A 281 -12.15 -12.19 10.75
CA PHE A 281 -12.76 -12.45 9.44
C PHE A 281 -11.89 -13.36 8.56
N ASN A 282 -10.59 -13.10 8.47
CA ASN A 282 -9.70 -13.85 7.60
C ASN A 282 -9.46 -15.30 8.07
N GLU A 283 -9.38 -15.53 9.38
CA GLU A 283 -9.09 -16.85 9.95
C GLU A 283 -10.37 -17.71 10.14
N HIS A 284 -11.49 -17.07 10.48
CA HIS A 284 -12.71 -17.78 10.90
C HIS A 284 -13.97 -17.39 10.10
N GLY A 285 -13.89 -16.46 9.15
CA GLY A 285 -15.02 -16.01 8.36
C GLY A 285 -16.07 -15.18 9.14
N ILE A 286 -15.76 -14.80 10.38
CA ILE A 286 -16.70 -14.09 11.26
C ILE A 286 -16.49 -12.58 11.16
N ARG A 287 -17.56 -11.87 10.84
CA ARG A 287 -17.58 -10.41 10.87
C ARG A 287 -17.91 -9.91 12.27
N TYR A 288 -17.32 -8.78 12.60
CA TYR A 288 -17.48 -8.10 13.87
C TYR A 288 -17.74 -6.61 13.67
N SER A 289 -18.68 -6.06 14.44
CA SER A 289 -18.84 -4.62 14.57
C SER A 289 -19.16 -4.23 16.01
N SER A 290 -18.78 -3.02 16.42
CA SER A 290 -19.21 -2.44 17.68
C SER A 290 -19.73 -1.02 17.46
N SER A 291 -20.80 -0.66 18.16
CA SER A 291 -21.41 0.66 18.12
C SER A 291 -21.75 1.14 19.53
N ARG A 292 -21.73 2.44 19.73
CA ARG A 292 -22.15 3.08 21.00
C ARG A 292 -23.56 3.62 20.83
N THR A 293 -24.48 3.17 21.66
CA THR A 293 -25.86 3.62 21.73
C THR A 293 -26.10 4.42 23.02
N HIS A 294 -27.25 5.07 23.15
CA HIS A 294 -27.65 5.74 24.39
C HIS A 294 -27.72 4.79 25.61
N SER A 295 -27.99 3.51 25.35
CA SER A 295 -28.06 2.44 26.39
C SER A 295 -26.72 1.74 26.65
N GLY A 296 -25.63 2.16 25.99
CA GLY A 296 -24.31 1.57 26.16
C GLY A 296 -23.73 1.06 24.86
N ARG A 297 -22.63 0.30 24.97
CA ARG A 297 -21.96 -0.30 23.81
C ARG A 297 -22.67 -1.60 23.41
N GLN A 298 -22.90 -1.77 22.11
CA GLN A 298 -23.40 -2.98 21.48
C GLN A 298 -22.33 -3.61 20.59
N VAL A 299 -22.25 -4.93 20.62
CA VAL A 299 -21.36 -5.76 19.81
C VAL A 299 -22.22 -6.68 18.93
N HIS A 300 -21.82 -6.82 17.70
CA HIS A 300 -22.45 -7.70 16.73
C HIS A 300 -21.40 -8.60 16.06
N LEU A 301 -21.63 -9.90 16.08
CA LEU A 301 -20.82 -10.95 15.49
C LEU A 301 -21.69 -11.77 14.54
N TRP A 302 -21.21 -12.05 13.30
CA TRP A 302 -22.00 -12.84 12.36
C TRP A 302 -21.13 -13.48 11.27
N ILE A 303 -21.60 -14.62 10.75
CA ILE A 303 -21.08 -15.25 9.53
C ILE A 303 -21.85 -14.65 8.36
N PRO A 304 -21.17 -13.98 7.39
CA PRO A 304 -21.87 -13.48 6.21
C PRO A 304 -22.45 -14.63 5.38
N PRO A 305 -23.62 -14.47 4.77
CA PRO A 305 -24.17 -15.48 3.85
C PRO A 305 -23.17 -15.72 2.71
N GLN A 306 -22.99 -16.98 2.35
CA GLN A 306 -22.19 -17.33 1.16
C GLN A 306 -22.92 -16.79 -0.08
N ALA A 307 -22.22 -15.97 -0.89
CA ALA A 307 -22.73 -15.41 -2.13
C ALA A 307 -22.71 -16.45 -3.25
#